data_9bb9dfe43b5eaa823a93ea5e87c35fd2
#
_entry.id   9bb9dfe43b5eaa823a93ea5e87c35fd2
#
_cell.length_a   1.000
_cell.length_b   1.000
_cell.length_c   1.000
_cell.angle_alpha   90.00
_cell.angle_beta   90.00
_cell.angle_gamma   90.00
#
_symmetry.space_group_name_H-M   'P 1'
#
loop_
_entity.id
_entity.type
_entity.pdbx_description
1 polymer ?
#
loop_
_entity_poly.entity_id
_entity_poly.type
_entity_poly.pdbx_seq_one_letter_code
_entity_poly.pdbx_strand_id
1 'polypeptide(L)'
;CIRDRGTEVLGDPAYREKLLPITGEIAENIYNTAYKNHSLMNECERGVDDTTRVWWVQAEAVVGFLNAWQKKPEETKYLDAAKDIWGYIKEYVIDKREGSEWFWCVNADGSPIHEPIVEPWKCPYHNGRMCMEVIGRLKDAE
;
A
#
# COMPACT_ATOMS: atom_id res chain seq x y z
N CYS A 1 6.45 5.74 -4.06
CA CYS A 1 7.00 6.12 -2.75
C CYS A 1 8.52 5.97 -2.67
N ILE A 2 9.10 4.78 -2.80
CA ILE A 2 10.56 4.56 -2.72
C ILE A 2 11.32 5.42 -3.75
N ARG A 3 10.84 5.51 -4.99
CA ARG A 3 11.46 6.32 -6.02
C ARG A 3 11.43 7.81 -5.68
N ASP A 4 10.30 8.32 -5.20
CA ASP A 4 10.17 9.72 -4.79
C ASP A 4 11.13 10.02 -3.63
N ARG A 5 11.14 9.16 -2.61
CA ARG A 5 12.05 9.32 -1.48
C ARG A 5 13.52 9.26 -1.91
N GLY A 6 13.85 8.38 -2.86
CA GLY A 6 15.19 8.32 -3.45
C GLY A 6 15.61 9.65 -4.09
N THR A 7 14.72 10.33 -4.81
CA THR A 7 15.04 11.66 -5.39
C THR A 7 15.20 12.75 -4.35
N GLU A 8 14.44 12.69 -3.25
CA GLU A 8 14.56 13.64 -2.13
C GLU A 8 15.92 13.47 -1.44
N VAL A 9 16.32 12.23 -1.16
CA VAL A 9 17.62 11.93 -0.52
C VAL A 9 18.79 12.27 -1.42
N LEU A 10 18.67 12.01 -2.73
CA LEU A 10 19.70 12.34 -3.71
C LEU A 10 19.88 13.86 -3.86
N GLY A 11 18.81 14.64 -3.67
CA GLY A 11 18.84 16.10 -3.74
C GLY A 11 19.06 16.67 -5.13
N ASP A 12 18.99 15.86 -6.18
CA ASP A 12 19.17 16.31 -7.58
C ASP A 12 17.81 16.62 -8.22
N PRO A 13 17.53 17.91 -8.54
CA PRO A 13 16.25 18.32 -9.12
C PRO A 13 15.92 17.64 -10.45
N ALA A 14 16.93 17.31 -11.27
CA ALA A 14 16.70 16.70 -12.59
C ALA A 14 16.10 15.29 -12.47
N TYR A 15 16.54 14.51 -11.48
CA TYR A 15 15.91 13.22 -11.22
C TYR A 15 14.50 13.35 -10.66
N ARG A 16 14.25 14.35 -9.82
CA ARG A 16 12.93 14.62 -9.29
C ARG A 16 11.94 15.01 -10.39
N GLU A 17 12.30 15.95 -11.23
CA GLU A 17 11.49 16.40 -12.37
C GLU A 17 11.12 15.23 -13.31
N LYS A 18 12.07 14.33 -13.57
CA LYS A 18 11.87 13.17 -14.41
C LYS A 18 10.99 12.09 -13.78
N LEU A 19 11.09 11.86 -12.47
CA LEU A 19 10.44 10.73 -11.80
C LEU A 19 9.04 11.05 -11.27
N LEU A 20 8.75 12.28 -10.87
CA LEU A 20 7.44 12.65 -10.33
C LEU A 20 6.27 12.35 -11.27
N PRO A 21 6.33 12.67 -12.58
CA PRO A 21 5.26 12.29 -13.50
C PRO A 21 5.05 10.77 -13.55
N ILE A 22 6.13 10.00 -13.64
CA ILE A 22 6.09 8.53 -13.72
C ILE A 22 5.44 7.93 -12.47
N THR A 23 5.81 8.41 -11.28
CA THR A 23 5.22 7.90 -10.03
C THR A 23 3.77 8.30 -9.88
N GLY A 24 3.37 9.45 -10.40
CA GLY A 24 1.97 9.88 -10.49
C GLY A 24 1.15 8.98 -11.41
N GLU A 25 1.66 8.68 -12.61
CA GLU A 25 1.02 7.75 -13.55
C GLU A 25 0.87 6.35 -12.97
N ILE A 26 1.88 5.86 -12.24
CA ILE A 26 1.80 4.56 -11.55
C ILE A 26 0.68 4.56 -10.50
N ALA A 27 0.60 5.60 -9.67
CA ALA A 27 -0.45 5.71 -8.65
C ALA A 27 -1.84 5.75 -9.29
N GLU A 28 -2.01 6.53 -10.36
CA GLU A 28 -3.27 6.62 -11.11
C GLU A 28 -3.67 5.28 -11.74
N ASN A 29 -2.72 4.60 -12.36
CA ASN A 29 -2.97 3.30 -12.97
C ASN A 29 -3.39 2.26 -11.92
N ILE A 30 -2.68 2.18 -10.78
CA ILE A 30 -3.03 1.26 -9.69
C ILE A 30 -4.42 1.59 -9.12
N TYR A 31 -4.74 2.87 -8.94
CA TYR A 31 -6.05 3.30 -8.47
C TYR A 31 -7.17 2.83 -9.41
N ASN A 32 -6.98 2.98 -10.72
CA ASN A 32 -8.01 2.65 -11.70
C ASN A 32 -8.14 1.14 -11.96
N THR A 33 -7.05 0.39 -11.89
CA THR A 33 -7.01 -1.03 -12.29
C THR A 33 -7.08 -2.00 -11.11
N ALA A 34 -6.28 -1.79 -10.05
CA ALA A 34 -6.08 -2.74 -8.99
C ALA A 34 -6.87 -2.44 -7.70
N TYR A 35 -7.22 -1.17 -7.45
CA TYR A 35 -8.02 -0.78 -6.30
C TYR A 35 -9.48 -1.16 -6.51
N LYS A 36 -9.94 -2.19 -5.82
CA LYS A 36 -11.31 -2.76 -5.91
C LYS A 36 -11.78 -3.21 -4.53
N ASN A 37 -13.03 -2.92 -4.21
CA ASN A 37 -13.65 -3.41 -2.98
C ASN A 37 -12.83 -3.05 -1.73
N HIS A 38 -12.47 -1.77 -1.58
CA HIS A 38 -11.75 -1.21 -0.43
C HIS A 38 -10.31 -1.71 -0.24
N SER A 39 -9.72 -2.37 -1.24
CA SER A 39 -8.42 -3.05 -1.15
C SER A 39 -7.74 -3.16 -2.50
N LEU A 40 -6.47 -3.60 -2.56
CA LEU A 40 -5.79 -3.90 -3.81
C LEU A 40 -5.83 -5.40 -4.11
N MET A 41 -6.15 -5.72 -5.38
CA MET A 41 -5.88 -7.04 -5.93
C MET A 41 -4.37 -7.31 -5.95
N ASN A 42 -3.97 -8.59 -5.89
CA ASN A 42 -2.56 -8.96 -5.82
C ASN A 42 -1.82 -8.60 -7.12
N GLU A 43 -2.25 -9.18 -8.22
CA GLU A 43 -1.60 -8.96 -9.51
C GLU A 43 -2.53 -9.28 -10.69
N CYS A 44 -2.09 -8.91 -11.90
CA CYS A 44 -2.72 -9.37 -13.15
C CYS A 44 -1.63 -9.96 -14.04
N GLU A 45 -1.67 -11.27 -14.28
CA GLU A 45 -0.76 -11.95 -15.19
C GLU A 45 -1.47 -12.41 -16.45
N ARG A 46 -1.00 -11.95 -17.62
CA ARG A 46 -1.56 -12.31 -18.94
C ARG A 46 -3.07 -12.10 -19.07
N GLY A 47 -3.57 -11.04 -18.43
CA GLY A 47 -4.99 -10.71 -18.46
C GLY A 47 -5.87 -11.51 -17.49
N VAL A 48 -5.27 -12.28 -16.59
CA VAL A 48 -5.94 -12.98 -15.50
C VAL A 48 -5.63 -12.28 -14.19
N ASP A 49 -6.67 -11.79 -13.52
CA ASP A 49 -6.55 -11.11 -12.24
C ASP A 49 -6.46 -12.13 -11.09
N ASP A 50 -5.39 -12.02 -10.29
CA ASP A 50 -5.35 -12.61 -8.96
C ASP A 50 -6.05 -11.67 -7.99
N THR A 51 -7.24 -12.06 -7.59
CA THR A 51 -8.11 -11.25 -6.73
C THR A 51 -7.85 -11.45 -5.24
N THR A 52 -6.82 -12.19 -4.84
CA THR A 52 -6.43 -12.29 -3.43
C THR A 52 -5.88 -10.96 -2.91
N ARG A 53 -5.89 -10.78 -1.61
CA ARG A 53 -5.42 -9.56 -0.93
C ARG A 53 -4.21 -9.91 -0.07
N VAL A 54 -3.05 -9.82 -0.68
CA VAL A 54 -1.77 -10.13 -0.03
C VAL A 54 -1.37 -8.99 0.90
N TRP A 55 -0.90 -9.30 2.10
CA TRP A 55 -0.63 -8.36 3.19
C TRP A 55 0.30 -7.20 2.81
N TRP A 56 1.42 -7.51 2.14
CA TRP A 56 2.40 -6.49 1.78
C TRP A 56 1.90 -5.55 0.69
N VAL A 57 1.07 -6.05 -0.22
CA VAL A 57 0.43 -5.24 -1.27
C VAL A 57 -0.47 -4.19 -0.63
N GLN A 58 -1.26 -4.59 0.39
CA GLN A 58 -2.12 -3.64 1.12
C GLN A 58 -1.29 -2.61 1.88
N ALA A 59 -0.22 -3.04 2.59
CA ALA A 59 0.67 -2.14 3.31
C ALA A 59 1.33 -1.10 2.38
N GLU A 60 1.89 -1.55 1.27
CA GLU A 60 2.54 -0.66 0.30
C GLU A 60 1.53 0.26 -0.41
N ALA A 61 0.28 -0.19 -0.59
CA ALA A 61 -0.78 0.63 -1.14
C ALA A 61 -1.12 1.83 -0.26
N VAL A 62 -1.26 1.62 1.06
CA VAL A 62 -1.51 2.71 2.02
C VAL A 62 -0.41 3.77 1.91
N VAL A 63 0.86 3.35 1.94
CA VAL A 63 2.01 4.28 1.82
C VAL A 63 2.05 4.94 0.45
N GLY A 64 1.78 4.18 -0.61
CA GLY A 64 1.81 4.67 -2.00
C GLY A 64 0.75 5.73 -2.25
N PHE A 65 -0.50 5.49 -1.85
CA PHE A 65 -1.58 6.46 -2.01
C PHE A 65 -1.43 7.67 -1.09
N LEU A 66 -0.97 7.49 0.15
CA LEU A 66 -0.65 8.61 1.02
C LEU A 66 0.44 9.50 0.40
N ASN A 67 1.48 8.90 -0.18
CA ASN A 67 2.51 9.64 -0.90
C ASN A 67 1.97 10.38 -2.14
N ALA A 68 1.07 9.75 -2.90
CA ALA A 68 0.45 10.39 -4.06
C ALA A 68 -0.39 11.61 -3.65
N TRP A 69 -1.19 11.47 -2.58
CA TRP A 69 -1.93 12.60 -2.03
C TRP A 69 -1.03 13.73 -1.56
N GLN A 70 0.06 13.45 -0.84
CA GLN A 70 0.99 14.49 -0.39
C GLN A 70 1.67 15.26 -1.54
N LYS A 71 1.79 14.65 -2.73
CA LYS A 71 2.31 15.33 -3.94
C LYS A 71 1.24 16.16 -4.66
N LYS A 72 -0.04 15.80 -4.50
CA LYS A 72 -1.20 16.45 -5.11
C LYS A 72 -2.37 16.49 -4.12
N PRO A 73 -2.33 17.38 -3.11
CA PRO A 73 -3.33 17.41 -2.03
C PRO A 73 -4.76 17.67 -2.51
N GLU A 74 -4.92 18.30 -3.68
CA GLU A 74 -6.21 18.55 -4.32
C GLU A 74 -6.87 17.25 -4.82
N GLU A 75 -6.11 16.19 -5.08
CA GLU A 75 -6.62 14.87 -5.48
C GLU A 75 -6.93 14.01 -4.23
N THR A 76 -8.00 14.34 -3.52
CA THR A 76 -8.39 13.68 -2.24
C THR A 76 -8.65 12.19 -2.38
N LYS A 77 -8.96 11.69 -3.60
CA LYS A 77 -9.20 10.27 -3.88
C LYS A 77 -8.10 9.35 -3.36
N TYR A 78 -6.85 9.80 -3.38
CA TYR A 78 -5.73 8.99 -2.89
C TYR A 78 -5.70 8.90 -1.36
N LEU A 79 -6.02 9.99 -0.66
CA LEU A 79 -6.16 9.96 0.79
C LEU A 79 -7.32 9.07 1.22
N ASP A 80 -8.43 9.16 0.49
CA ASP A 80 -9.63 8.35 0.76
C ASP A 80 -9.33 6.87 0.51
N ALA A 81 -8.63 6.52 -0.58
CA ALA A 81 -8.18 5.16 -0.84
C ALA A 81 -7.22 4.63 0.23
N ALA A 82 -6.27 5.45 0.69
CA ALA A 82 -5.36 5.04 1.76
C ALA A 82 -6.09 4.75 3.08
N LYS A 83 -7.06 5.60 3.46
CA LYS A 83 -7.90 5.39 4.65
C LYS A 83 -8.78 4.15 4.52
N ASP A 84 -9.34 3.94 3.34
CA ASP A 84 -10.23 2.85 3.03
C ASP A 84 -9.49 1.50 3.09
N ILE A 85 -8.31 1.41 2.46
CA ILE A 85 -7.45 0.23 2.55
C ILE A 85 -6.99 -0.03 4.00
N TRP A 86 -6.68 1.02 4.76
CA TRP A 86 -6.38 0.86 6.18
C TRP A 86 -7.57 0.31 6.98
N GLY A 87 -8.79 0.73 6.65
CA GLY A 87 -10.03 0.15 7.17
C GLY A 87 -10.12 -1.34 6.87
N TYR A 88 -9.90 -1.71 5.60
CA TYR A 88 -9.88 -3.11 5.16
C TYR A 88 -8.81 -3.95 5.87
N ILE A 89 -7.60 -3.42 6.02
CA ILE A 89 -6.52 -4.10 6.74
C ILE A 89 -6.95 -4.40 8.18
N LYS A 90 -7.51 -3.42 8.88
CA LYS A 90 -7.95 -3.59 10.28
C LYS A 90 -9.06 -4.65 10.43
N GLU A 91 -9.94 -4.73 9.45
CA GLU A 91 -11.09 -5.63 9.50
C GLU A 91 -10.72 -7.07 9.12
N TYR A 92 -9.97 -7.24 8.02
CA TYR A 92 -9.80 -8.55 7.38
C TYR A 92 -8.37 -9.08 7.41
N VAL A 93 -7.34 -8.21 7.34
CA VAL A 93 -5.96 -8.66 7.18
C VAL A 93 -5.25 -8.88 8.51
N ILE A 94 -5.58 -8.09 9.53
CA ILE A 94 -5.02 -8.29 10.89
C ILE A 94 -5.67 -9.51 11.52
N ASP A 95 -4.87 -10.52 11.82
CA ASP A 95 -5.34 -11.69 12.58
C ASP A 95 -5.58 -11.32 14.05
N LYS A 96 -6.81 -11.49 14.51
CA LYS A 96 -7.22 -11.09 15.86
C LYS A 96 -6.87 -12.13 16.95
N ARG A 97 -6.28 -13.26 16.58
CA ARG A 97 -5.86 -14.27 17.56
C ARG A 97 -4.70 -13.73 18.40
N GLU A 98 -4.69 -14.08 19.68
CA GLU A 98 -3.61 -13.66 20.59
C GLU A 98 -2.24 -14.17 20.09
N GLY A 99 -1.23 -13.29 20.09
CA GLY A 99 0.12 -13.60 19.62
C GLY A 99 0.25 -13.76 18.11
N SER A 100 -0.81 -13.49 17.34
CA SER A 100 -0.77 -13.54 15.89
C SER A 100 -0.30 -12.22 15.26
N GLU A 101 -0.25 -12.19 13.95
CA GLU A 101 0.22 -11.09 13.13
C GLU A 101 -0.82 -10.84 12.03
N TRP A 102 -0.47 -10.34 10.87
CA TRP A 102 -1.37 -10.24 9.72
C TRP A 102 -1.45 -11.58 9.01
N PHE A 103 -2.61 -11.96 8.49
CA PHE A 103 -2.71 -13.08 7.56
C PHE A 103 -1.78 -12.86 6.37
N TRP A 104 -1.26 -13.93 5.77
CA TRP A 104 -0.49 -13.85 4.52
C TRP A 104 -1.31 -13.20 3.41
N CYS A 105 -2.51 -13.70 3.21
CA CYS A 105 -3.50 -13.14 2.30
C CYS A 105 -4.91 -13.49 2.77
N VAL A 106 -5.86 -12.78 2.20
CA VAL A 106 -7.28 -13.07 2.32
C VAL A 106 -7.91 -13.16 0.94
N ASN A 107 -9.00 -13.88 0.82
CA ASN A 107 -9.80 -13.94 -0.40
C ASN A 107 -10.49 -12.59 -0.69
N ALA A 108 -11.05 -12.45 -1.89
CA ALA A 108 -11.76 -11.23 -2.29
C ALA A 108 -12.96 -10.87 -1.39
N ASP A 109 -13.54 -11.85 -0.71
CA ASP A 109 -14.63 -11.69 0.26
C ASP A 109 -14.15 -11.39 1.69
N GLY A 110 -12.84 -11.27 1.91
CA GLY A 110 -12.22 -11.02 3.22
C GLY A 110 -11.97 -12.28 4.06
N SER A 111 -12.37 -13.47 3.60
CA SER A 111 -12.09 -14.72 4.32
C SER A 111 -10.60 -15.03 4.33
N PRO A 112 -10.01 -15.40 5.50
CA PRO A 112 -8.58 -15.62 5.60
C PRO A 112 -8.13 -16.90 4.87
N ILE A 113 -6.96 -16.83 4.25
CA ILE A 113 -6.23 -17.99 3.77
C ILE A 113 -5.21 -18.36 4.85
N HIS A 114 -5.30 -19.59 5.36
CA HIS A 114 -4.47 -20.05 6.47
C HIS A 114 -3.11 -20.52 5.97
N GLU A 115 -2.15 -19.62 6.04
CA GLU A 115 -0.74 -19.83 5.77
C GLU A 115 0.08 -19.52 7.03
N PRO A 116 1.34 -19.95 7.11
CA PRO A 116 2.22 -19.57 8.22
C PRO A 116 2.28 -18.05 8.39
N ILE A 117 2.18 -17.58 9.64
CA ILE A 117 2.24 -16.14 9.95
C ILE A 117 3.64 -15.57 9.77
N VAL A 118 4.66 -16.42 9.79
CA VAL A 118 6.07 -16.07 9.52
C VAL A 118 6.69 -17.16 8.68
N GLU A 119 7.36 -16.77 7.61
CA GLU A 119 8.14 -17.66 6.75
C GLU A 119 9.21 -16.85 5.99
N PRO A 120 10.09 -17.44 5.17
CA PRO A 120 11.17 -16.72 4.48
C PRO A 120 10.72 -15.51 3.67
N TRP A 121 9.49 -15.50 3.14
CA TRP A 121 8.93 -14.41 2.35
C TRP A 121 7.91 -13.56 3.10
N LYS A 122 7.55 -13.95 4.31
CA LYS A 122 6.63 -13.20 5.17
C LYS A 122 7.27 -12.87 6.50
N CYS A 123 7.55 -11.61 6.67
CA CYS A 123 8.06 -11.04 7.91
C CYS A 123 7.41 -9.66 8.16
N PRO A 124 7.51 -9.08 9.35
CA PRO A 124 6.86 -7.81 9.71
C PRO A 124 7.51 -6.57 9.07
N TYR A 125 8.24 -6.72 7.96
CA TYR A 125 8.92 -5.61 7.30
C TYR A 125 7.92 -4.62 6.68
N HIS A 126 7.02 -5.09 5.82
CA HIS A 126 6.12 -4.19 5.06
C HIS A 126 5.08 -3.51 5.95
N ASN A 127 4.45 -4.26 6.84
CA ASN A 127 3.47 -3.70 7.79
C ASN A 127 4.13 -2.79 8.84
N GLY A 128 5.27 -3.18 9.39
CA GLY A 128 6.04 -2.33 10.31
C GLY A 128 6.52 -1.05 9.64
N ARG A 129 7.07 -1.16 8.41
CA ARG A 129 7.46 0.01 7.60
C ARG A 129 6.26 0.91 7.31
N MET A 130 5.12 0.34 6.89
CA MET A 130 3.90 1.13 6.66
C MET A 130 3.52 1.94 7.90
N CYS A 131 3.47 1.33 9.08
CA CYS A 131 3.12 2.03 10.32
C CYS A 131 4.08 3.19 10.60
N MET A 132 5.39 2.97 10.48
CA MET A 132 6.40 4.01 10.71
C MET A 132 6.31 5.14 9.68
N GLU A 133 6.14 4.82 8.41
CA GLU A 133 5.98 5.80 7.32
C GLU A 133 4.72 6.65 7.51
N VAL A 134 3.59 6.03 7.83
CA VAL A 134 2.31 6.75 8.03
C VAL A 134 2.42 7.69 9.24
N ILE A 135 2.96 7.21 10.37
CA ILE A 135 3.15 8.04 11.57
C ILE A 135 4.07 9.22 11.28
N GLY A 136 5.21 8.99 10.59
CA GLY A 136 6.12 10.07 10.23
C GLY A 136 5.46 11.12 9.35
N ARG A 137 4.81 10.70 8.27
CA ARG A 137 4.15 11.58 7.30
C ARG A 137 3.00 12.40 7.88
N LEU A 138 2.24 11.87 8.84
CA LEU A 138 1.15 12.59 9.49
C LEU A 138 1.66 13.59 10.52
N LYS A 139 2.78 13.33 11.20
CA LYS A 139 3.40 14.30 12.10
C LYS A 139 3.98 15.51 11.37
N ASP A 140 4.51 15.31 10.17
CA ASP A 140 5.06 16.38 9.34
C ASP A 140 3.96 17.25 8.69
N ALA A 141 2.68 16.86 8.83
CA ALA A 141 1.53 17.55 8.27
C ALA A 141 0.79 18.45 9.31
N GLU A 142 1.17 18.36 10.59
CA GLU A 142 0.70 19.26 11.67
C GLU A 142 1.60 20.49 11.75
#